data_049e58876e4482e877e10f4e4106b6ae
#
_entry.id   049e58876e4482e877e10f4e4106b6ae
#
_cell.length_a   1.000
_cell.length_b   1.000
_cell.length_c   1.000
_cell.angle_alpha   90.00
_cell.angle_beta   90.00
_cell.angle_gamma   90.00
#
_symmetry.space_group_name_H-M   'P 1'
#
loop_
_entity.id
_entity.type
_entity.pdbx_description
1 polymer ?
#
loop_
_entity_poly.entity_id
_entity_poly.type
_entity_poly.pdbx_seq_one_letter_code
_entity_poly.pdbx_strand_id
1 'polypeptide(L)'
;KAKLSSFTQESFGDFNSALPQLRTLSRQAAQAVGYYDAQFRFEKVSDSRLRVFVTPNEPVIITSYDLEFTGAGAEQPQFQVISILPEQQDGDIFNHGDYEKTKNRIVTAANNNGYFDSYWRMHDVRIALPQNTADVNLRFETGDRYKLGNVEFRMSDPEKELPLDRDVLESLVTWKDGADYTFWRVNSLANNLTNSRYFNYTMV
;
A
#
# COMPACT_ATOMS: atom_id res chain seq x y z
N LYS A 1 0.88 4.40 -19.10
CA LYS A 1 1.99 5.24 -19.61
C LYS A 1 3.37 4.69 -19.22
N ALA A 2 3.63 4.39 -17.96
CA ALA A 2 4.96 3.94 -17.48
C ALA A 2 5.50 2.67 -18.18
N LYS A 3 4.64 1.70 -18.48
CA LYS A 3 5.04 0.47 -19.19
C LYS A 3 5.32 0.67 -20.68
N LEU A 4 4.76 1.71 -21.30
CA LEU A 4 5.03 2.05 -22.70
C LEU A 4 6.27 2.94 -22.87
N SER A 5 6.74 3.57 -21.81
CA SER A 5 7.96 4.39 -21.83
C SER A 5 9.25 3.59 -22.02
N SER A 6 9.20 2.26 -21.86
CA SER A 6 10.34 1.37 -22.14
C SER A 6 10.58 1.11 -23.63
N PHE A 7 9.64 1.52 -24.51
CA PHE A 7 9.82 1.40 -25.95
C PHE A 7 10.62 2.59 -26.48
N THR A 8 11.78 2.31 -27.05
CA THR A 8 12.64 3.30 -27.71
C THR A 8 12.27 3.46 -29.17
N GLN A 9 12.80 4.48 -29.83
CA GLN A 9 12.62 4.68 -31.28
C GLN A 9 13.14 3.49 -32.10
N GLU A 10 14.21 2.82 -31.63
CA GLU A 10 14.75 1.60 -32.23
C GLU A 10 13.77 0.42 -32.12
N SER A 11 13.05 0.28 -30.99
CA SER A 11 12.01 -0.73 -30.79
C SER A 11 10.85 -0.57 -31.77
N PHE A 12 10.57 0.66 -32.24
CA PHE A 12 9.58 0.94 -33.29
C PHE A 12 10.11 0.74 -34.69
N GLY A 13 11.42 0.67 -34.90
CA GLY A 13 12.05 0.36 -36.19
C GLY A 13 11.62 -1.02 -36.69
N ASP A 14 11.59 -2.02 -35.81
CA ASP A 14 11.03 -3.33 -36.06
C ASP A 14 9.68 -3.51 -35.34
N PHE A 15 8.65 -2.87 -35.88
CA PHE A 15 7.30 -2.87 -35.34
C PHE A 15 6.71 -4.28 -35.17
N ASN A 16 6.99 -5.18 -36.11
CA ASN A 16 6.44 -6.54 -36.08
C ASN A 16 6.99 -7.34 -34.89
N SER A 17 8.26 -7.17 -34.57
CA SER A 17 8.89 -7.80 -33.41
C SER A 17 8.40 -7.21 -32.09
N ALA A 18 8.06 -5.91 -32.05
CA ALA A 18 7.54 -5.24 -30.86
C ALA A 18 6.04 -5.54 -30.59
N LEU A 19 5.29 -5.93 -31.63
CA LEU A 19 3.83 -6.08 -31.58
C LEU A 19 3.33 -7.07 -30.50
N PRO A 20 3.92 -8.26 -30.30
CA PRO A 20 3.49 -9.19 -29.25
C PRO A 20 3.62 -8.58 -27.85
N GLN A 21 4.73 -7.89 -27.56
CA GLN A 21 4.98 -7.23 -26.29
C GLN A 21 4.00 -6.08 -26.06
N LEU A 22 3.73 -5.25 -27.09
CA LEU A 22 2.72 -4.18 -27.05
C LEU A 22 1.34 -4.72 -26.69
N ARG A 23 0.92 -5.82 -27.34
CA ARG A 23 -0.36 -6.47 -27.04
C ARG A 23 -0.44 -6.95 -25.60
N THR A 24 0.61 -7.62 -25.12
CA THR A 24 0.67 -8.12 -23.74
C THR A 24 0.58 -6.99 -22.71
N LEU A 25 1.39 -5.94 -22.88
CA LEU A 25 1.39 -4.79 -21.97
C LEU A 25 0.08 -4.02 -21.98
N SER A 26 -0.53 -3.85 -23.17
CA SER A 26 -1.83 -3.18 -23.30
C SER A 26 -2.94 -3.98 -22.63
N ARG A 27 -2.95 -5.32 -22.82
CA ARG A 27 -3.90 -6.21 -22.14
C ARG A 27 -3.74 -6.16 -20.64
N GLN A 28 -2.52 -6.28 -20.11
CA GLN A 28 -2.25 -6.17 -18.68
C GLN A 28 -2.70 -4.82 -18.10
N ALA A 29 -2.48 -3.73 -18.84
CA ALA A 29 -2.92 -2.41 -18.43
C ALA A 29 -4.44 -2.28 -18.38
N ALA A 30 -5.16 -2.89 -19.33
CA ALA A 30 -6.63 -2.93 -19.33
C ALA A 30 -7.17 -3.80 -18.20
N GLN A 31 -6.60 -4.98 -17.98
CA GLN A 31 -6.96 -5.88 -16.87
C GLN A 31 -6.78 -5.20 -15.52
N ALA A 32 -5.71 -4.42 -15.35
CA ALA A 32 -5.45 -3.70 -14.10
C ALA A 32 -6.57 -2.70 -13.72
N VAL A 33 -7.40 -2.28 -14.68
CA VAL A 33 -8.53 -1.39 -14.49
C VAL A 33 -9.88 -2.04 -14.82
N GLY A 34 -9.93 -3.38 -14.77
CA GLY A 34 -11.16 -4.17 -14.86
C GLY A 34 -11.58 -4.63 -16.26
N TYR A 35 -10.85 -4.30 -17.32
CA TYR A 35 -11.22 -4.68 -18.69
C TYR A 35 -10.42 -5.89 -19.15
N TYR A 36 -10.92 -7.09 -18.86
CA TYR A 36 -10.22 -8.35 -19.12
C TYR A 36 -10.33 -8.82 -20.57
N ASP A 37 -11.40 -8.42 -21.27
CA ASP A 37 -11.66 -8.76 -22.68
C ASP A 37 -11.38 -7.60 -23.62
N ALA A 38 -10.60 -6.60 -23.20
CA ALA A 38 -10.24 -5.47 -24.05
C ALA A 38 -9.41 -5.91 -25.25
N GLN A 39 -9.78 -5.41 -26.43
CA GLN A 39 -9.11 -5.69 -27.70
C GLN A 39 -8.30 -4.48 -28.16
N PHE A 40 -7.12 -4.77 -28.71
CA PHE A 40 -6.18 -3.75 -29.14
C PHE A 40 -5.75 -4.01 -30.60
N ARG A 41 -5.87 -2.98 -31.44
CA ARG A 41 -5.31 -2.97 -32.80
C ARG A 41 -4.30 -1.85 -32.91
N PHE A 42 -3.11 -2.18 -33.35
CA PHE A 42 -1.98 -1.26 -33.48
C PHE A 42 -1.70 -0.99 -34.95
N GLU A 43 -1.45 0.28 -35.27
CA GLU A 43 -1.13 0.74 -36.60
C GLU A 43 0.09 1.67 -36.54
N LYS A 44 1.18 1.30 -37.19
CA LYS A 44 2.36 2.15 -37.32
C LYS A 44 2.05 3.24 -38.37
N VAL A 45 1.99 4.49 -37.91
CA VAL A 45 1.72 5.66 -38.80
C VAL A 45 3.04 6.22 -39.31
N SER A 46 4.11 6.23 -38.51
CA SER A 46 5.47 6.60 -38.86
C SER A 46 6.45 5.96 -37.88
N ASP A 47 7.75 6.18 -38.08
CA ASP A 47 8.79 5.65 -37.15
C ASP A 47 8.71 6.22 -35.74
N SER A 48 7.98 7.31 -35.52
CA SER A 48 7.79 7.96 -34.21
C SER A 48 6.33 7.99 -33.75
N ARG A 49 5.38 7.44 -34.54
CA ARG A 49 3.95 7.54 -34.24
C ARG A 49 3.24 6.20 -34.41
N LEU A 50 2.65 5.75 -33.31
CA LEU A 50 1.78 4.59 -33.22
C LEU A 50 0.34 5.04 -32.95
N ARG A 51 -0.61 4.49 -33.72
CA ARG A 51 -2.05 4.63 -33.47
C ARG A 51 -2.53 3.34 -32.82
N VAL A 52 -3.24 3.48 -31.69
CA VAL A 52 -3.82 2.36 -30.95
C VAL A 52 -5.34 2.50 -30.98
N PHE A 53 -6.01 1.50 -31.53
CA PHE A 53 -7.46 1.37 -31.42
C PHE A 53 -7.79 0.45 -30.29
N VAL A 54 -8.67 0.89 -29.40
CA VAL A 54 -9.07 0.15 -28.22
C VAL A 54 -10.57 -0.12 -28.26
N THR A 55 -10.96 -1.39 -28.15
CA THR A 55 -12.33 -1.81 -27.90
C THR A 55 -12.36 -2.36 -26.48
N PRO A 56 -12.88 -1.61 -25.47
CA PRO A 56 -12.78 -2.01 -24.07
C PRO A 56 -13.62 -3.25 -23.75
N ASN A 57 -14.75 -3.45 -24.42
CA ASN A 57 -15.79 -4.42 -24.07
C ASN A 57 -16.34 -4.20 -22.65
N GLU A 58 -17.05 -5.19 -22.11
CA GLU A 58 -17.67 -5.12 -20.78
C GLU A 58 -16.61 -5.16 -19.68
N PRO A 59 -16.66 -4.26 -18.68
CA PRO A 59 -15.78 -4.33 -17.54
C PRO A 59 -16.21 -5.42 -16.55
N VAL A 60 -15.27 -5.87 -15.74
CA VAL A 60 -15.54 -6.75 -14.59
C VAL A 60 -16.12 -5.92 -13.45
N ILE A 61 -17.30 -6.30 -12.96
CA ILE A 61 -18.00 -5.64 -11.86
C ILE A 61 -17.83 -6.46 -10.58
N ILE A 62 -17.58 -5.77 -9.46
CA ILE A 62 -17.54 -6.39 -8.13
C ILE A 62 -18.96 -6.81 -7.75
N THR A 63 -19.18 -8.10 -7.55
CA THR A 63 -20.46 -8.68 -7.11
C THR A 63 -20.49 -9.02 -5.63
N SER A 64 -19.31 -9.15 -5.02
CA SER A 64 -19.16 -9.34 -3.59
C SER A 64 -17.83 -8.76 -3.12
N TYR A 65 -17.90 -7.86 -2.15
CA TYR A 65 -16.73 -7.30 -1.47
C TYR A 65 -16.82 -7.60 0.02
N ASP A 66 -16.05 -8.55 0.48
CA ASP A 66 -16.09 -9.05 1.85
C ASP A 66 -14.75 -8.79 2.55
N LEU A 67 -14.76 -7.84 3.50
CA LEU A 67 -13.62 -7.45 4.33
C LEU A 67 -13.93 -7.70 5.80
N GLU A 68 -13.16 -8.58 6.41
CA GLU A 68 -13.28 -8.94 7.82
C GLU A 68 -11.96 -8.74 8.56
N PHE A 69 -12.07 -8.18 9.76
CA PHE A 69 -10.97 -8.06 10.72
C PHE A 69 -11.19 -9.02 11.88
N THR A 70 -10.11 -9.68 12.32
CA THR A 70 -10.06 -10.54 13.50
C THR A 70 -8.90 -10.13 14.40
N GLY A 71 -8.87 -10.63 15.65
CA GLY A 71 -7.85 -10.28 16.63
C GLY A 71 -8.22 -9.09 17.51
N ALA A 72 -7.30 -8.68 18.38
CA ALA A 72 -7.53 -7.65 19.39
C ALA A 72 -7.86 -6.26 18.84
N GLY A 73 -7.45 -6.01 17.59
CA GLY A 73 -7.69 -4.74 16.90
C GLY A 73 -8.98 -4.69 16.07
N ALA A 74 -9.70 -5.79 15.90
CA ALA A 74 -10.82 -5.89 14.97
C ALA A 74 -11.85 -4.76 15.12
N GLU A 75 -12.22 -4.42 16.34
CA GLU A 75 -13.21 -3.38 16.65
C GLU A 75 -12.61 -1.98 16.78
N GLN A 76 -11.32 -1.82 16.51
CA GLN A 76 -10.68 -0.51 16.67
C GLN A 76 -11.08 0.45 15.52
N PRO A 77 -11.29 1.74 15.82
CA PRO A 77 -11.79 2.71 14.83
C PRO A 77 -10.98 2.79 13.55
N GLN A 78 -9.65 2.64 13.62
CA GLN A 78 -8.75 2.70 12.46
C GLN A 78 -9.00 1.58 11.45
N PHE A 79 -9.48 0.40 11.88
CA PHE A 79 -9.85 -0.71 11.00
C PHE A 79 -11.33 -0.59 10.56
N GLN A 80 -12.21 -0.22 11.49
CA GLN A 80 -13.63 -0.05 11.19
C GLN A 80 -13.89 1.00 10.11
N VAL A 81 -13.15 2.10 10.11
CA VAL A 81 -13.24 3.12 9.05
C VAL A 81 -12.89 2.55 7.68
N ILE A 82 -11.90 1.64 7.60
CA ILE A 82 -11.52 1.01 6.32
C ILE A 82 -12.60 0.01 5.87
N SER A 83 -13.22 -0.72 6.81
CA SER A 83 -14.33 -1.63 6.51
C SER A 83 -15.55 -0.90 5.94
N ILE A 84 -15.87 0.28 6.49
CA ILE A 84 -17.03 1.08 6.05
C ILE A 84 -16.75 1.83 4.75
N LEU A 85 -15.51 2.28 4.54
CA LEU A 85 -15.08 3.08 3.39
C LEU A 85 -13.84 2.47 2.71
N PRO A 86 -13.97 1.28 2.09
CA PRO A 86 -12.91 0.73 1.26
C PRO A 86 -12.74 1.57 -0.02
N GLU A 87 -11.66 1.37 -0.75
CA GLU A 87 -11.40 2.10 -2.01
C GLU A 87 -12.35 1.68 -3.15
N GLN A 88 -13.03 0.55 -3.01
CA GLN A 88 -14.05 0.05 -3.93
C GLN A 88 -15.02 -0.88 -3.19
N GLN A 89 -16.22 -1.04 -3.76
CA GLN A 89 -17.34 -1.77 -3.14
C GLN A 89 -18.16 -2.51 -4.19
N ASP A 90 -19.18 -3.22 -3.74
CA ASP A 90 -20.13 -3.91 -4.62
C ASP A 90 -20.71 -2.94 -5.66
N GLY A 91 -20.73 -3.37 -6.92
CA GLY A 91 -21.21 -2.59 -8.05
C GLY A 91 -20.13 -1.75 -8.76
N ASP A 92 -18.97 -1.57 -8.17
CA ASP A 92 -17.86 -0.86 -8.80
C ASP A 92 -17.17 -1.71 -9.88
N ILE A 93 -16.52 -1.04 -10.83
CA ILE A 93 -15.59 -1.72 -11.76
C ILE A 93 -14.36 -2.15 -10.96
N PHE A 94 -14.01 -3.43 -11.02
CA PHE A 94 -12.85 -3.95 -10.31
C PHE A 94 -11.55 -3.28 -10.77
N ASN A 95 -10.80 -2.71 -9.86
CA ASN A 95 -9.54 -2.03 -10.09
C ASN A 95 -8.46 -2.61 -9.18
N HIS A 96 -7.42 -3.22 -9.76
CA HIS A 96 -6.31 -3.77 -9.00
C HIS A 96 -5.57 -2.71 -8.17
N GLY A 97 -5.47 -1.48 -8.66
CA GLY A 97 -4.82 -0.39 -7.94
C GLY A 97 -5.56 -0.03 -6.65
N ASP A 98 -6.88 0.01 -6.70
CA ASP A 98 -7.72 0.33 -5.54
C ASP A 98 -7.79 -0.84 -4.55
N TYR A 99 -7.78 -2.08 -5.05
CA TYR A 99 -7.60 -3.28 -4.22
C TYR A 99 -6.27 -3.22 -3.42
N GLU A 100 -5.16 -2.92 -4.08
CA GLU A 100 -3.86 -2.79 -3.42
C GLU A 100 -3.80 -1.59 -2.47
N LYS A 101 -4.47 -0.47 -2.79
CA LYS A 101 -4.58 0.68 -1.86
C LYS A 101 -5.30 0.29 -0.57
N THR A 102 -6.44 -0.42 -0.66
CA THR A 102 -7.15 -0.89 0.54
C THR A 102 -6.25 -1.78 1.40
N LYS A 103 -5.55 -2.74 0.80
CA LYS A 103 -4.60 -3.60 1.52
C LYS A 103 -3.49 -2.79 2.20
N ASN A 104 -2.90 -1.84 1.49
CA ASN A 104 -1.84 -0.99 2.04
C ASN A 104 -2.34 -0.10 3.18
N ARG A 105 -3.58 0.44 3.09
CA ARG A 105 -4.21 1.19 4.19
C ARG A 105 -4.33 0.33 5.45
N ILE A 106 -4.74 -0.93 5.29
CA ILE A 106 -4.90 -1.88 6.41
C ILE A 106 -3.55 -2.16 7.08
N VAL A 107 -2.53 -2.52 6.31
CA VAL A 107 -1.18 -2.79 6.83
C VAL A 107 -0.58 -1.54 7.47
N THR A 108 -0.78 -0.37 6.87
CA THR A 108 -0.32 0.91 7.44
C THR A 108 -1.04 1.23 8.75
N ALA A 109 -2.35 1.01 8.82
CA ALA A 109 -3.12 1.19 10.05
C ALA A 109 -2.63 0.25 11.15
N ALA A 110 -2.34 -1.01 10.83
CA ALA A 110 -1.78 -1.98 11.78
C ALA A 110 -0.42 -1.51 12.31
N ASN A 111 0.53 -1.21 11.43
CA ASN A 111 1.87 -0.78 11.82
C ASN A 111 1.88 0.53 12.62
N ASN A 112 1.08 1.52 12.22
CA ASN A 112 1.00 2.80 12.90
C ASN A 112 0.40 2.71 14.30
N ASN A 113 -0.35 1.64 14.59
CA ASN A 113 -1.03 1.43 15.86
C ASN A 113 -0.48 0.27 16.67
N GLY A 114 0.67 -0.31 16.29
CA GLY A 114 1.38 -1.31 17.07
C GLY A 114 0.87 -2.74 16.94
N TYR A 115 0.21 -3.07 15.85
CA TYR A 115 -0.20 -4.45 15.54
C TYR A 115 0.84 -5.10 14.62
N PHE A 116 2.05 -5.33 15.14
CA PHE A 116 3.20 -5.76 14.35
C PHE A 116 3.16 -7.24 13.94
N ASP A 117 2.41 -8.06 14.67
CA ASP A 117 2.20 -9.48 14.37
C ASP A 117 0.98 -9.72 13.48
N SER A 118 0.44 -8.64 12.88
CA SER A 118 -0.69 -8.72 11.97
C SER A 118 -0.35 -9.42 10.66
N TYR A 119 -1.32 -10.16 10.12
CA TYR A 119 -1.12 -10.87 8.85
C TYR A 119 -2.42 -11.09 8.08
N TRP A 120 -2.30 -11.34 6.79
CA TRP A 120 -3.42 -11.72 5.93
C TRP A 120 -3.74 -13.20 6.09
N ARG A 121 -4.95 -13.51 6.58
CA ARG A 121 -5.49 -14.88 6.57
C ARG A 121 -5.98 -15.25 5.17
N MET A 122 -6.54 -14.27 4.45
CA MET A 122 -7.01 -14.39 3.07
C MET A 122 -6.96 -13.02 2.38
N HIS A 123 -6.57 -12.98 1.12
CA HIS A 123 -6.59 -11.77 0.29
C HIS A 123 -6.68 -12.13 -1.19
N ASP A 124 -7.77 -12.81 -1.58
CA ASP A 124 -7.98 -13.27 -2.94
C ASP A 124 -9.10 -12.51 -3.66
N VAL A 125 -8.96 -12.48 -4.96
CA VAL A 125 -9.95 -11.97 -5.90
C VAL A 125 -10.25 -13.06 -6.91
N ARG A 126 -11.51 -13.41 -7.06
CA ARG A 126 -11.99 -14.39 -8.04
C ARG A 126 -12.68 -13.67 -9.18
N ILE A 127 -12.11 -13.75 -10.37
CA ILE A 127 -12.68 -13.17 -11.58
C ILE A 127 -13.36 -14.28 -12.36
N ALA A 128 -14.66 -14.12 -12.63
CA ALA A 128 -15.45 -15.04 -13.45
C ALA A 128 -15.69 -14.44 -14.84
N LEU A 129 -15.14 -15.11 -15.86
CA LEU A 129 -15.37 -14.80 -17.26
C LEU A 129 -16.17 -15.97 -17.89
N PRO A 130 -17.13 -15.74 -18.77
CA PRO A 130 -17.54 -14.48 -19.42
C PRO A 130 -18.54 -13.62 -18.64
N GLN A 131 -18.90 -13.97 -17.40
CA GLN A 131 -19.89 -13.24 -16.58
C GLN A 131 -19.42 -11.81 -16.25
N ASN A 132 -18.12 -11.55 -16.35
CA ASN A 132 -17.48 -10.28 -16.03
C ASN A 132 -17.77 -9.83 -14.58
N THR A 133 -17.63 -10.76 -13.63
CA THR A 133 -17.84 -10.52 -12.21
C THR A 133 -16.56 -10.76 -11.40
N ALA A 134 -16.44 -10.04 -10.28
CA ALA A 134 -15.36 -10.20 -9.31
C ALA A 134 -15.92 -10.40 -7.91
N ASP A 135 -15.40 -11.39 -7.18
CA ASP A 135 -15.61 -11.57 -5.75
C ASP A 135 -14.30 -11.27 -5.03
N VAL A 136 -14.31 -10.29 -4.14
CA VAL A 136 -13.16 -9.85 -3.35
C VAL A 136 -13.32 -10.37 -1.93
N ASN A 137 -12.34 -11.14 -1.44
CA ASN A 137 -12.33 -11.69 -0.10
C ASN A 137 -11.05 -11.28 0.64
N LEU A 138 -11.22 -10.48 1.69
CA LEU A 138 -10.15 -9.97 2.52
C LEU A 138 -10.39 -10.38 3.98
N ARG A 139 -9.46 -11.12 4.57
CA ARG A 139 -9.47 -11.53 5.98
C ARG A 139 -8.14 -11.15 6.59
N PHE A 140 -8.18 -10.23 7.52
CA PHE A 140 -6.99 -9.69 8.17
C PHE A 140 -7.02 -9.96 9.66
N GLU A 141 -5.96 -10.61 10.16
CA GLU A 141 -5.73 -10.84 11.59
C GLU A 141 -4.84 -9.72 12.12
N THR A 142 -5.35 -8.97 13.10
CA THR A 142 -4.59 -7.87 13.69
C THR A 142 -3.52 -8.35 14.68
N GLY A 143 -3.73 -9.49 15.32
CA GLY A 143 -2.92 -9.90 16.46
C GLY A 143 -3.13 -9.00 17.66
N ASP A 144 -2.20 -9.08 18.62
CA ASP A 144 -2.19 -8.25 19.83
C ASP A 144 -1.54 -6.88 19.57
N ARG A 145 -1.97 -5.89 20.34
CA ARG A 145 -1.39 -4.55 20.29
C ARG A 145 -0.17 -4.44 21.17
N TYR A 146 0.95 -4.02 20.60
CA TYR A 146 2.18 -3.75 21.34
C TYR A 146 2.06 -2.50 22.22
N LYS A 147 2.77 -2.52 23.31
CA LYS A 147 2.84 -1.42 24.28
C LYS A 147 4.25 -0.86 24.33
N LEU A 148 4.32 0.44 24.60
CA LEU A 148 5.57 1.15 24.81
C LEU A 148 6.03 0.94 26.25
N GLY A 149 7.29 0.56 26.43
CA GLY A 149 7.95 0.46 27.72
C GLY A 149 8.83 1.67 28.02
N ASN A 150 9.78 1.45 28.94
CA ASN A 150 10.80 2.43 29.28
C ASN A 150 11.71 2.73 28.07
N VAL A 151 12.14 3.97 27.97
CA VAL A 151 13.07 4.41 26.92
C VAL A 151 14.50 4.33 27.44
N GLU A 152 15.37 3.74 26.64
CA GLU A 152 16.80 3.74 26.88
C GLU A 152 17.48 4.71 25.91
N PHE A 153 18.22 5.68 26.46
CA PHE A 153 18.97 6.64 25.68
C PHE A 153 20.42 6.21 25.56
N ARG A 154 20.92 6.12 24.35
CA ARG A 154 22.33 5.74 24.05
C ARG A 154 22.92 6.67 23.00
N MET A 155 24.21 6.97 23.15
CA MET A 155 24.96 7.62 22.06
C MET A 155 25.31 6.58 20.99
N SER A 156 25.36 7.01 19.73
CA SER A 156 25.86 6.19 18.61
C SER A 156 27.32 5.80 18.77
N ASP A 157 28.11 6.65 19.45
CA ASP A 157 29.49 6.41 19.85
C ASP A 157 29.49 6.02 21.34
N PRO A 158 29.77 4.76 21.71
CA PRO A 158 29.72 4.29 23.09
C PRO A 158 30.72 4.97 24.05
N GLU A 159 31.77 5.62 23.48
CA GLU A 159 32.77 6.35 24.27
C GLU A 159 32.31 7.76 24.67
N LYS A 160 31.17 8.22 24.14
CA LYS A 160 30.63 9.53 24.43
C LYS A 160 29.51 9.48 25.45
N GLU A 161 29.56 10.41 26.39
CA GLU A 161 28.48 10.61 27.36
C GLU A 161 27.29 11.32 26.69
N LEU A 162 26.10 11.11 27.24
CA LEU A 162 24.89 11.83 26.82
C LEU A 162 25.07 13.34 27.12
N PRO A 163 24.71 14.20 26.16
CA PRO A 163 24.89 15.66 26.32
C PRO A 163 23.86 16.32 27.25
N LEU A 164 22.89 15.57 27.73
CA LEU A 164 21.81 16.01 28.61
C LEU A 164 21.66 15.04 29.77
N ASP A 165 21.28 15.58 30.91
CA ASP A 165 20.92 14.78 32.10
C ASP A 165 19.74 13.88 31.79
N ARG A 166 19.70 12.71 32.42
CA ARG A 166 18.69 11.69 32.20
C ARG A 166 17.28 12.22 32.44
N ASP A 167 17.05 12.99 33.48
CA ASP A 167 15.75 13.58 33.80
C ASP A 167 15.24 14.50 32.71
N VAL A 168 16.15 15.23 32.04
CA VAL A 168 15.82 16.09 30.91
C VAL A 168 15.41 15.23 29.70
N LEU A 169 16.17 14.18 29.41
CA LEU A 169 15.85 13.24 28.33
C LEU A 169 14.51 12.53 28.56
N GLU A 170 14.25 12.07 29.78
CA GLU A 170 12.99 11.43 30.15
C GLU A 170 11.80 12.40 30.03
N SER A 171 11.99 13.70 30.27
CA SER A 171 10.95 14.72 30.07
C SER A 171 10.53 14.91 28.61
N LEU A 172 11.35 14.46 27.65
CA LEU A 172 11.04 14.52 26.21
C LEU A 172 10.16 13.35 25.77
N VAL A 173 10.02 12.29 26.59
CA VAL A 173 9.18 11.12 26.30
C VAL A 173 7.72 11.52 26.45
N THR A 174 6.90 11.19 25.45
CA THR A 174 5.49 11.62 25.38
C THR A 174 4.51 10.57 25.90
N TRP A 175 4.99 9.46 26.47
CA TRP A 175 4.15 8.39 26.99
C TRP A 175 4.59 7.91 28.37
N LYS A 176 3.70 7.17 29.01
CA LYS A 176 4.00 6.43 30.25
C LYS A 176 4.24 4.96 29.92
N ASP A 177 5.00 4.28 30.74
CA ASP A 177 5.21 2.84 30.63
C ASP A 177 3.88 2.09 30.52
N GLY A 178 3.82 1.10 29.63
CA GLY A 178 2.61 0.34 29.32
C GLY A 178 1.58 1.05 28.43
N ALA A 179 1.85 2.25 27.95
CA ALA A 179 0.97 2.91 26.99
C ALA A 179 0.95 2.16 25.65
N ASP A 180 -0.20 2.16 24.99
CA ASP A 180 -0.31 1.55 23.67
C ASP A 180 0.64 2.20 22.68
N TYR A 181 1.31 1.37 21.87
CA TYR A 181 2.14 1.86 20.79
C TYR A 181 1.30 2.67 19.80
N THR A 182 1.84 3.82 19.41
CA THR A 182 1.45 4.51 18.19
C THR A 182 2.70 5.12 17.54
N PHE A 183 2.78 5.07 16.20
CA PHE A 183 3.85 5.71 15.44
C PHE A 183 4.00 7.20 15.81
N TRP A 184 2.89 7.88 16.07
CA TRP A 184 2.88 9.29 16.48
C TRP A 184 3.69 9.53 17.76
N ARG A 185 3.55 8.69 18.79
CA ARG A 185 4.30 8.83 20.05
C ARG A 185 5.80 8.71 19.83
N VAL A 186 6.21 7.67 19.10
CA VAL A 186 7.63 7.43 18.79
C VAL A 186 8.20 8.55 17.94
N ASN A 187 7.49 8.97 16.91
CA ASN A 187 7.91 10.08 16.04
C ASN A 187 7.96 11.43 16.81
N SER A 188 7.07 11.64 17.78
CA SER A 188 7.10 12.84 18.63
C SER A 188 8.37 12.87 19.49
N LEU A 189 8.81 11.73 20.05
CA LEU A 189 10.08 11.67 20.77
C LEU A 189 11.27 12.02 19.86
N ALA A 190 11.31 11.41 18.66
CA ALA A 190 12.36 11.73 17.67
C ALA A 190 12.41 13.22 17.35
N ASN A 191 11.23 13.82 17.14
CA ASN A 191 11.12 15.27 16.90
C ASN A 191 11.56 16.11 18.10
N ASN A 192 11.17 15.73 19.31
CA ASN A 192 11.56 16.44 20.53
C ASN A 192 13.09 16.41 20.71
N LEU A 193 13.71 15.24 20.51
CA LEU A 193 15.16 15.10 20.57
C LEU A 193 15.85 15.95 19.50
N THR A 194 15.40 15.90 18.26
CA THR A 194 15.97 16.70 17.15
C THR A 194 15.82 18.21 17.42
N ASN A 195 14.63 18.62 17.87
CA ASN A 195 14.34 20.05 18.12
C ASN A 195 15.07 20.59 19.37
N SER A 196 15.55 19.73 20.25
CA SER A 196 16.38 20.15 21.40
C SER A 196 17.70 20.77 20.98
N ARG A 197 18.16 20.49 19.76
CA ARG A 197 19.44 20.97 19.14
C ARG A 197 20.72 20.47 19.83
N TYR A 198 20.59 19.51 20.75
CA TYR A 198 21.76 18.87 21.37
C TYR A 198 22.27 17.67 20.55
N PHE A 199 21.47 17.18 19.60
CA PHE A 199 21.80 16.03 18.79
C PHE A 199 21.82 16.42 17.30
N ASN A 200 22.88 16.02 16.59
CA ASN A 200 22.97 16.22 15.14
C ASN A 200 22.08 15.25 14.36
N TYR A 201 21.87 14.06 14.94
CA TYR A 201 21.03 13.01 14.37
C TYR A 201 20.45 12.18 15.50
N THR A 202 19.18 11.79 15.39
CA THR A 202 18.47 10.92 16.32
C THR A 202 17.78 9.79 15.57
N MET A 203 17.81 8.59 16.15
CA MET A 203 17.05 7.41 15.66
C MET A 203 16.30 6.84 16.87
N VAL A 204 14.99 6.65 16.70
CA VAL A 204 14.07 6.11 17.72
C VAL A 204 13.40 4.87 17.15
#